data_e28c23d18a0e2d0fc9565cac1048a93b
#
_entry.id   e28c23d18a0e2d0fc9565cac1048a93b
#
_cell.length_a   1.000
_cell.length_b   1.000
_cell.length_c   1.000
_cell.angle_alpha   90.00
_cell.angle_beta   90.00
_cell.angle_gamma   90.00
#
_symmetry.space_group_name_H-M   'P 1'
#
loop_
_entity.id
_entity.type
_entity.pdbx_description
1 polymer ?
#
loop_
_entity_poly.entity_id
_entity_poly.type
_entity_poly.pdbx_seq_one_letter_code
_entity_poly.pdbx_strand_id
1 'polypeptide(L)'
;MTLFSNKIYTKSNFTNFLLLLVPLTFIIGNVAINLNIFLFILSTLIFYKKDIFKIDYHFLDKIIFIFFFYILINGIYNNYITWGDQTRVEPYNLKTLEKTILFQRFLLLYLIVRFIVEKTIVNFRAFFISCSIFSVFVSLDIFYQFIFNEDIFGYPGNVRKFSGPFGEELIAGGYLQRFSIFTFLLFPFFFLKSKNKLSMCLTSILFLIALSSIIISG
;
A
#
# COMPACT_ATOMS: atom_id res chain seq x y z
N MET A 1 29.99 -16.45 15.70
CA MET A 1 29.60 -15.47 14.66
C MET A 1 28.33 -15.87 13.90
N THR A 2 27.95 -17.13 13.83
CA THR A 2 26.80 -17.66 13.08
C THR A 2 25.40 -17.33 13.64
N LEU A 3 25.23 -17.24 14.96
CA LEU A 3 23.93 -16.99 15.61
C LEU A 3 23.38 -15.56 15.39
N PHE A 4 24.27 -14.56 15.32
CA PHE A 4 23.86 -13.17 15.03
C PHE A 4 23.42 -13.00 13.57
N SER A 5 24.06 -13.68 12.63
CA SER A 5 23.69 -13.65 11.20
C SER A 5 22.28 -14.22 10.98
N ASN A 6 21.94 -15.34 11.58
CA ASN A 6 20.63 -15.97 11.46
C ASN A 6 19.50 -15.10 12.05
N LYS A 7 19.77 -14.38 13.16
CA LYS A 7 18.78 -13.52 13.81
C LYS A 7 18.46 -12.25 12.99
N ILE A 8 19.44 -11.69 12.29
CA ILE A 8 19.25 -10.54 11.39
C ILE A 8 18.49 -10.97 10.13
N TYR A 9 18.83 -12.13 9.58
CA TYR A 9 18.17 -12.69 8.40
C TYR A 9 16.68 -12.96 8.64
N THR A 10 16.31 -13.52 9.80
CA THR A 10 14.90 -13.75 10.15
C THR A 10 14.11 -12.46 10.32
N LYS A 11 14.70 -11.39 10.88
CA LYS A 11 14.04 -10.08 11.03
C LYS A 11 13.76 -9.43 9.68
N SER A 12 14.75 -9.41 8.79
CA SER A 12 14.59 -8.88 7.43
C SER A 12 13.54 -9.67 6.65
N ASN A 13 13.51 -10.98 6.75
CA ASN A 13 12.54 -11.82 6.06
C ASN A 13 11.11 -11.56 6.52
N PHE A 14 10.87 -11.39 7.82
CA PHE A 14 9.54 -11.09 8.34
C PHE A 14 9.04 -9.72 7.89
N THR A 15 9.90 -8.69 7.93
CA THR A 15 9.55 -7.35 7.43
C THR A 15 9.24 -7.38 5.94
N ASN A 16 10.03 -8.10 5.14
CA ASN A 16 9.77 -8.29 3.71
C ASN A 16 8.48 -9.07 3.46
N PHE A 17 8.17 -10.08 4.24
CA PHE A 17 6.94 -10.85 4.12
C PHE A 17 5.71 -9.95 4.30
N LEU A 18 5.67 -9.10 5.33
CA LEU A 18 4.57 -8.15 5.53
C LEU A 18 4.45 -7.16 4.36
N LEU A 19 5.58 -6.71 3.81
CA LEU A 19 5.59 -5.85 2.63
C LEU A 19 5.02 -6.56 1.39
N LEU A 20 5.35 -7.84 1.19
CA LEU A 20 4.83 -8.66 0.10
C LEU A 20 3.32 -8.90 0.20
N LEU A 21 2.76 -8.89 1.40
CA LEU A 21 1.32 -9.04 1.62
C LEU A 21 0.51 -7.78 1.31
N VAL A 22 1.15 -6.61 1.15
CA VAL A 22 0.44 -5.35 0.92
C VAL A 22 -0.57 -5.44 -0.23
N PRO A 23 -0.23 -5.87 -1.47
CA PRO A 23 -1.21 -5.94 -2.54
C PRO A 23 -2.35 -6.92 -2.25
N LEU A 24 -2.09 -8.03 -1.57
CA LEU A 24 -3.12 -8.98 -1.15
C LEU A 24 -4.07 -8.38 -0.12
N THR A 25 -3.55 -7.66 0.87
CA THR A 25 -4.38 -7.07 1.92
C THR A 25 -5.35 -6.02 1.39
N PHE A 26 -4.99 -5.34 0.30
CA PHE A 26 -5.91 -4.44 -0.41
C PHE A 26 -7.09 -5.17 -1.06
N ILE A 27 -6.91 -6.41 -1.50
CA ILE A 27 -7.99 -7.24 -2.05
C ILE A 27 -8.91 -7.74 -0.92
N ILE A 28 -8.33 -8.14 0.23
CA ILE A 28 -9.10 -8.64 1.37
C ILE A 28 -9.96 -7.53 2.01
N GLY A 29 -9.48 -6.27 1.97
CA GLY A 29 -10.25 -5.11 2.44
C GLY A 29 -9.60 -4.32 3.58
N ASN A 30 -10.33 -3.31 4.03
CA ASN A 30 -9.81 -2.27 4.93
C ASN A 30 -9.26 -2.78 6.27
N VAL A 31 -9.85 -3.82 6.84
CA VAL A 31 -9.39 -4.41 8.10
C VAL A 31 -8.02 -5.06 7.92
N ALA A 32 -7.85 -5.83 6.83
CA ALA A 32 -6.60 -6.50 6.51
C ALA A 32 -5.47 -5.50 6.23
N ILE A 33 -5.75 -4.41 5.49
CA ILE A 33 -4.79 -3.34 5.23
C ILE A 33 -4.30 -2.72 6.55
N ASN A 34 -5.23 -2.32 7.41
CA ASN A 34 -4.90 -1.68 8.68
C ASN A 34 -4.10 -2.60 9.60
N LEU A 35 -4.48 -3.88 9.66
CA LEU A 35 -3.76 -4.89 10.44
C LEU A 35 -2.35 -5.10 9.91
N ASN A 36 -2.18 -5.23 8.59
CA ASN A 36 -0.87 -5.41 7.96
C ASN A 36 0.04 -4.20 8.20
N ILE A 37 -0.47 -2.97 8.02
CA ILE A 37 0.28 -1.74 8.30
C ILE A 37 0.68 -1.68 9.78
N PHE A 38 -0.24 -2.00 10.70
CA PHE A 38 0.03 -2.02 12.13
C PHE A 38 1.13 -3.04 12.47
N LEU A 39 1.02 -4.27 11.97
CA LEU A 39 2.02 -5.32 12.19
C LEU A 39 3.39 -4.94 11.59
N PHE A 40 3.39 -4.32 10.41
CA PHE A 40 4.60 -3.84 9.75
C PHE A 40 5.30 -2.75 10.57
N ILE A 41 4.55 -1.77 11.08
CA ILE A 41 5.07 -0.72 11.96
C ILE A 41 5.60 -1.34 13.25
N LEU A 42 4.79 -2.12 13.93
CA LEU A 42 5.11 -2.71 15.23
C LEU A 42 6.35 -3.63 15.16
N SER A 43 6.37 -4.53 14.18
CA SER A 43 7.50 -5.45 14.00
C SER A 43 8.81 -4.72 13.72
N THR A 44 8.76 -3.69 12.87
CA THR A 44 9.95 -2.91 12.54
C THR A 44 10.46 -2.13 13.75
N LEU A 45 9.56 -1.52 14.54
CA LEU A 45 9.91 -0.84 15.79
C LEU A 45 10.56 -1.80 16.81
N ILE A 46 10.01 -3.00 16.96
CA ILE A 46 10.55 -4.01 17.89
C ILE A 46 11.93 -4.51 17.41
N PHE A 47 12.09 -4.74 16.10
CA PHE A 47 13.32 -5.33 15.56
C PHE A 47 14.48 -4.35 15.49
N TYR A 48 14.21 -3.10 15.10
CA TYR A 48 15.27 -2.10 14.83
C TYR A 48 15.33 -0.98 15.88
N LYS A 49 14.33 -0.86 16.75
CA LYS A 49 14.33 0.04 17.91
C LYS A 49 14.77 1.47 17.55
N LYS A 50 15.81 1.98 18.26
CA LYS A 50 16.33 3.35 18.07
C LYS A 50 17.04 3.58 16.73
N ASP A 51 17.40 2.52 16.01
CA ASP A 51 18.12 2.67 14.74
C ASP A 51 17.23 3.26 13.64
N ILE A 52 15.90 3.16 13.78
CA ILE A 52 14.91 3.77 12.87
C ILE A 52 15.06 5.30 12.82
N PHE A 53 15.45 5.93 13.92
CA PHE A 53 15.62 7.38 14.00
C PHE A 53 17.02 7.87 13.59
N LYS A 54 17.96 6.95 13.30
CA LYS A 54 19.30 7.24 12.82
C LYS A 54 19.38 7.19 11.30
N ILE A 55 18.53 8.01 10.66
CA ILE A 55 18.44 8.14 9.20
C ILE A 55 18.98 9.52 8.83
N ASP A 56 19.60 9.63 7.66
CA ASP A 56 19.99 10.93 7.11
C ASP A 56 18.76 11.63 6.54
N TYR A 57 18.32 12.67 7.24
CA TYR A 57 17.13 13.43 6.84
C TYR A 57 17.43 14.38 5.70
N HIS A 58 16.78 14.18 4.55
CA HIS A 58 16.85 15.04 3.39
C HIS A 58 15.82 16.18 3.46
N PHE A 59 15.92 17.12 2.52
CA PHE A 59 14.99 18.26 2.42
C PHE A 59 13.52 17.81 2.32
N LEU A 60 13.24 16.75 1.54
CA LEU A 60 11.89 16.19 1.40
C LEU A 60 11.35 15.64 2.71
N ASP A 61 12.18 15.00 3.52
CA ASP A 61 11.77 14.48 4.83
C ASP A 61 11.26 15.62 5.74
N LYS A 62 11.96 16.78 5.72
CA LYS A 62 11.56 17.96 6.48
C LYS A 62 10.19 18.52 6.03
N ILE A 63 9.94 18.56 4.71
CA ILE A 63 8.63 18.97 4.16
C ILE A 63 7.52 18.04 4.65
N ILE A 64 7.76 16.72 4.64
CA ILE A 64 6.79 15.74 5.11
C ILE A 64 6.52 15.91 6.61
N PHE A 65 7.55 16.15 7.43
CA PHE A 65 7.35 16.46 8.85
C PHE A 65 6.50 17.71 9.06
N ILE A 66 6.79 18.79 8.33
CA ILE A 66 6.03 20.04 8.40
C ILE A 66 4.56 19.80 8.03
N PHE A 67 4.30 19.01 6.97
CA PHE A 67 2.95 18.65 6.54
C PHE A 67 2.17 17.90 7.62
N PHE A 68 2.75 16.86 8.23
CA PHE A 68 2.09 16.11 9.29
C PHE A 68 1.89 16.94 10.56
N PHE A 69 2.85 17.80 10.89
CA PHE A 69 2.74 18.72 12.01
C PHE A 69 1.64 19.77 11.77
N TYR A 70 1.54 20.29 10.56
CA TYR A 70 0.44 21.20 10.17
C TYR A 70 -0.93 20.52 10.30
N ILE A 71 -1.09 19.28 9.85
CA ILE A 71 -2.34 18.53 10.02
C ILE A 71 -2.65 18.37 11.52
N LEU A 72 -1.67 18.06 12.37
CA LEU A 72 -1.85 17.89 13.79
C LEU A 72 -2.34 19.19 14.45
N ILE A 73 -1.70 20.32 14.15
CA ILE A 73 -2.10 21.64 14.65
C ILE A 73 -3.51 21.99 14.21
N ASN A 74 -3.83 21.81 12.94
CA ASN A 74 -5.17 22.08 12.42
C ASN A 74 -6.25 21.23 13.09
N GLY A 75 -5.97 19.95 13.33
CA GLY A 75 -6.90 19.07 14.03
C GLY A 75 -7.17 19.51 15.45
N ILE A 76 -6.13 19.92 16.19
CA ILE A 76 -6.25 20.45 17.56
C ILE A 76 -7.01 21.78 17.54
N TYR A 77 -6.66 22.68 16.64
CA TYR A 77 -7.29 24.01 16.53
C TYR A 77 -8.77 23.91 16.18
N ASN A 78 -9.14 23.12 15.19
CA ASN A 78 -10.53 22.90 14.81
C ASN A 78 -11.34 22.26 15.94
N ASN A 79 -10.72 21.35 16.68
CA ASN A 79 -11.36 20.74 17.83
C ASN A 79 -11.59 21.74 18.96
N TYR A 80 -10.62 22.66 19.21
CA TYR A 80 -10.75 23.72 20.21
C TYR A 80 -11.83 24.73 19.86
N ILE A 81 -11.90 25.19 18.60
CA ILE A 81 -12.95 26.13 18.14
C ILE A 81 -14.35 25.52 18.24
N THR A 82 -14.51 24.24 17.83
CA THR A 82 -15.81 23.57 17.95
C THR A 82 -16.22 23.35 19.39
N TRP A 83 -15.29 23.29 20.32
CA TRP A 83 -15.61 23.20 21.76
C TRP A 83 -16.16 24.52 22.33
N GLY A 84 -15.66 25.66 21.84
CA GLY A 84 -16.10 27.00 22.29
C GLY A 84 -17.44 27.47 21.72
N ASP A 85 -17.92 26.83 20.67
CA ASP A 85 -19.13 27.23 19.95
C ASP A 85 -20.38 26.53 20.50
N GLN A 86 -20.99 27.17 21.53
CA GLN A 86 -22.23 26.69 22.19
C GLN A 86 -23.49 26.80 21.29
N THR A 87 -23.37 27.39 20.11
CA THR A 87 -24.51 27.58 19.19
C THR A 87 -24.80 26.36 18.31
N ARG A 88 -23.94 25.35 18.31
CA ARG A 88 -24.13 24.14 17.50
C ARG A 88 -25.05 23.14 18.20
N VAL A 89 -26.05 22.71 17.46
CA VAL A 89 -27.08 21.73 17.87
C VAL A 89 -26.49 20.30 18.09
N GLU A 90 -25.30 20.01 17.55
CA GLU A 90 -24.67 18.70 17.71
C GLU A 90 -23.70 18.69 18.92
N PRO A 91 -23.75 17.62 19.73
CA PRO A 91 -22.83 17.47 20.84
C PRO A 91 -21.37 17.42 20.36
N TYR A 92 -20.50 18.04 21.16
CA TYR A 92 -19.05 18.05 20.98
C TYR A 92 -18.52 16.70 20.49
N ASN A 93 -17.87 16.70 19.34
CA ASN A 93 -17.44 15.49 18.69
C ASN A 93 -15.90 15.42 18.56
N LEU A 94 -15.27 14.61 19.41
CA LEU A 94 -13.83 14.32 19.37
C LEU A 94 -13.37 13.65 18.05
N LYS A 95 -14.29 13.33 17.14
CA LYS A 95 -13.98 12.63 15.89
C LYS A 95 -12.91 13.31 15.02
N THR A 96 -12.86 14.66 15.04
CA THR A 96 -11.84 15.39 14.27
C THR A 96 -10.45 15.20 14.87
N LEU A 97 -10.32 15.28 16.17
CA LEU A 97 -9.04 15.05 16.87
C LEU A 97 -8.60 13.58 16.74
N GLU A 98 -9.53 12.64 16.92
CA GLU A 98 -9.29 11.21 16.75
C GLU A 98 -8.76 10.91 15.36
N LYS A 99 -9.45 11.37 14.31
CA LYS A 99 -9.00 11.20 12.93
C LYS A 99 -7.62 11.79 12.68
N THR A 100 -7.34 12.95 13.23
CA THR A 100 -6.06 13.64 13.10
C THR A 100 -4.92 12.85 13.77
N ILE A 101 -5.15 12.32 14.96
CA ILE A 101 -4.18 11.47 15.67
C ILE A 101 -3.97 10.16 14.89
N LEU A 102 -5.05 9.51 14.47
CA LEU A 102 -4.97 8.29 13.67
C LEU A 102 -4.24 8.51 12.34
N PHE A 103 -4.32 9.71 11.77
CA PHE A 103 -3.59 10.04 10.54
C PHE A 103 -2.07 10.06 10.74
N GLN A 104 -1.57 10.35 11.97
CA GLN A 104 -0.13 10.32 12.27
C GLN A 104 0.52 8.93 12.10
N ARG A 105 -0.27 7.86 12.05
CA ARG A 105 0.26 6.52 11.72
C ARG A 105 0.97 6.48 10.35
N PHE A 106 0.56 7.33 9.40
CA PHE A 106 1.19 7.41 8.09
C PHE A 106 2.57 8.09 8.15
N LEU A 107 2.80 9.00 9.12
CA LEU A 107 4.13 9.51 9.39
C LEU A 107 5.05 8.41 9.91
N LEU A 108 4.56 7.59 10.84
CA LEU A 108 5.34 6.43 11.32
C LEU A 108 5.63 5.44 10.20
N LEU A 109 4.64 5.14 9.36
CA LEU A 109 4.81 4.30 8.19
C LEU A 109 5.88 4.86 7.24
N TYR A 110 5.83 6.18 6.96
CA TYR A 110 6.83 6.85 6.14
C TYR A 110 8.25 6.69 6.70
N LEU A 111 8.45 6.96 7.99
CA LEU A 111 9.75 6.83 8.66
C LEU A 111 10.29 5.40 8.57
N ILE A 112 9.43 4.42 8.78
CA ILE A 112 9.79 3.00 8.70
C ILE A 112 10.18 2.62 7.27
N VAL A 113 9.36 2.99 6.28
CA VAL A 113 9.67 2.71 4.87
C VAL A 113 10.98 3.40 4.47
N ARG A 114 11.17 4.65 4.87
CA ARG A 114 12.40 5.40 4.61
C ARG A 114 13.63 4.69 5.20
N PHE A 115 13.52 4.23 6.46
CA PHE A 115 14.57 3.47 7.15
C PHE A 115 14.90 2.16 6.44
N ILE A 116 13.90 1.32 6.14
CA ILE A 116 14.16 0.00 5.54
C ILE A 116 14.70 0.09 4.11
N VAL A 117 14.35 1.17 3.38
CA VAL A 117 14.90 1.45 2.05
C VAL A 117 16.35 1.90 2.16
N GLU A 118 16.67 2.85 3.04
CA GLU A 118 18.03 3.34 3.25
C GLU A 118 18.99 2.26 3.71
N LYS A 119 18.53 1.38 4.61
CA LYS A 119 19.32 0.24 5.10
C LYS A 119 19.31 -0.96 4.15
N THR A 120 18.73 -0.83 2.95
CA THR A 120 18.66 -1.89 1.91
C THR A 120 18.08 -3.21 2.43
N ILE A 121 17.15 -3.12 3.39
CA ILE A 121 16.47 -4.28 3.99
C ILE A 121 15.41 -4.84 3.04
N VAL A 122 14.83 -3.97 2.19
CA VAL A 122 13.74 -4.31 1.28
C VAL A 122 14.21 -5.14 0.10
N ASN A 123 13.52 -6.25 -0.15
CA ASN A 123 13.65 -6.99 -1.40
C ASN A 123 12.66 -6.46 -2.43
N PHE A 124 13.04 -5.38 -3.12
CA PHE A 124 12.20 -4.75 -4.14
C PHE A 124 11.78 -5.70 -5.25
N ARG A 125 12.65 -6.64 -5.65
CA ARG A 125 12.32 -7.61 -6.69
C ARG A 125 11.13 -8.47 -6.28
N ALA A 126 11.17 -9.02 -5.06
CA ALA A 126 10.08 -9.84 -4.54
C ALA A 126 8.78 -9.00 -4.40
N PHE A 127 8.88 -7.75 -3.93
CA PHE A 127 7.73 -6.84 -3.83
C PHE A 127 7.09 -6.55 -5.20
N PHE A 128 7.89 -6.24 -6.23
CA PHE A 128 7.36 -5.99 -7.58
C PHE A 128 6.72 -7.24 -8.18
N ILE A 129 7.29 -8.42 -7.94
CA ILE A 129 6.70 -9.70 -8.36
C ILE A 129 5.35 -9.90 -7.67
N SER A 130 5.26 -9.67 -6.37
CA SER A 130 4.00 -9.77 -5.62
C SER A 130 2.93 -8.82 -6.17
N CYS A 131 3.27 -7.54 -6.37
CA CYS A 131 2.36 -6.57 -7.00
C CYS A 131 1.89 -7.03 -8.38
N SER A 132 2.79 -7.60 -9.18
CA SER A 132 2.45 -8.11 -10.52
C SER A 132 1.49 -9.28 -10.48
N ILE A 133 1.72 -10.25 -9.59
CA ILE A 133 0.86 -11.44 -9.44
C ILE A 133 -0.56 -11.01 -9.07
N PHE A 134 -0.71 -10.15 -8.07
CA PHE A 134 -2.03 -9.72 -7.63
C PHE A 134 -2.71 -8.76 -8.60
N SER A 135 -1.96 -7.92 -9.33
CA SER A 135 -2.52 -7.10 -10.42
C SER A 135 -3.06 -7.97 -11.55
N VAL A 136 -2.34 -9.03 -11.93
CA VAL A 136 -2.80 -9.98 -12.95
C VAL A 136 -4.04 -10.74 -12.47
N PHE A 137 -4.06 -11.17 -11.20
CA PHE A 137 -5.22 -11.84 -10.63
C PHE A 137 -6.47 -10.95 -10.72
N VAL A 138 -6.39 -9.70 -10.25
CA VAL A 138 -7.51 -8.74 -10.34
C VAL A 138 -7.91 -8.47 -11.77
N SER A 139 -6.94 -8.33 -12.69
CA SER A 139 -7.23 -8.13 -14.11
C SER A 139 -7.99 -9.29 -14.73
N LEU A 140 -7.57 -10.51 -14.43
CA LEU A 140 -8.24 -11.72 -14.94
C LEU A 140 -9.67 -11.86 -14.38
N ASP A 141 -9.88 -11.49 -13.13
CA ASP A 141 -11.20 -11.52 -12.53
C ASP A 141 -12.15 -10.47 -13.15
N ILE A 142 -11.66 -9.25 -13.43
CA ILE A 142 -12.43 -8.24 -14.18
C ILE A 142 -12.82 -8.76 -15.57
N PHE A 143 -11.90 -9.43 -16.29
CA PHE A 143 -12.23 -10.03 -17.59
C PHE A 143 -13.25 -11.16 -17.45
N TYR A 144 -13.11 -11.99 -16.43
CA TYR A 144 -14.06 -13.04 -16.13
C TYR A 144 -15.45 -12.45 -15.87
N GLN A 145 -15.54 -11.42 -15.00
CA GLN A 145 -16.78 -10.72 -14.70
C GLN A 145 -17.40 -10.04 -15.96
N PHE A 146 -16.56 -9.50 -16.84
CA PHE A 146 -17.00 -8.92 -18.11
C PHE A 146 -17.64 -9.95 -19.06
N ILE A 147 -17.12 -11.19 -19.09
CA ILE A 147 -17.60 -12.26 -19.99
C ILE A 147 -18.82 -12.98 -19.38
N PHE A 148 -18.79 -13.29 -18.09
CA PHE A 148 -19.79 -14.14 -17.42
C PHE A 148 -20.83 -13.33 -16.62
N ASN A 149 -20.68 -12.00 -16.49
CA ASN A 149 -21.48 -11.09 -15.68
C ASN A 149 -21.44 -11.38 -14.17
N GLU A 150 -20.52 -12.21 -13.70
CA GLU A 150 -20.23 -12.48 -12.29
C GLU A 150 -18.72 -12.64 -12.09
N ASP A 151 -18.20 -12.23 -10.94
CA ASP A 151 -16.80 -12.45 -10.59
C ASP A 151 -16.55 -13.89 -10.13
N ILE A 152 -15.28 -14.24 -9.87
CA ILE A 152 -14.90 -15.59 -9.39
C ILE A 152 -15.58 -15.93 -8.05
N PHE A 153 -16.00 -14.94 -7.27
CA PHE A 153 -16.69 -15.13 -5.99
C PHE A 153 -18.23 -15.13 -6.10
N GLY A 154 -18.79 -14.95 -7.32
CA GLY A 154 -20.22 -14.95 -7.58
C GLY A 154 -20.91 -13.59 -7.40
N TYR A 155 -20.17 -12.49 -7.29
CA TYR A 155 -20.77 -11.17 -7.27
C TYR A 155 -21.14 -10.71 -8.68
N PRO A 156 -22.38 -10.21 -8.90
CA PRO A 156 -22.83 -9.81 -10.22
C PRO A 156 -22.11 -8.54 -10.70
N GLY A 157 -21.73 -8.53 -11.97
CA GLY A 157 -21.23 -7.34 -12.65
C GLY A 157 -22.35 -6.32 -12.87
N ASN A 158 -22.03 -5.04 -12.77
CA ASN A 158 -22.94 -3.98 -13.12
C ASN A 158 -22.74 -3.64 -14.61
N VAL A 159 -23.82 -3.28 -15.35
CA VAL A 159 -23.83 -3.09 -16.82
C VAL A 159 -22.72 -2.14 -17.34
N ARG A 160 -22.11 -1.34 -16.48
CA ARG A 160 -21.07 -0.36 -16.84
C ARG A 160 -19.84 -0.35 -15.91
N LYS A 161 -19.82 -1.18 -14.86
CA LYS A 161 -18.74 -1.14 -13.85
C LYS A 161 -18.48 -2.54 -13.33
N PHE A 162 -17.24 -2.95 -13.40
CA PHE A 162 -16.79 -4.26 -12.93
C PHE A 162 -15.91 -4.07 -11.70
N SER A 163 -16.33 -4.69 -10.61
CA SER A 163 -15.64 -4.61 -9.31
C SER A 163 -14.50 -5.62 -9.18
N GLY A 164 -14.48 -6.66 -10.04
CA GLY A 164 -13.56 -7.76 -9.86
C GLY A 164 -13.69 -8.38 -8.47
N PRO A 165 -12.59 -8.78 -7.82
CA PRO A 165 -12.62 -9.50 -6.55
C PRO A 165 -12.98 -8.62 -5.33
N PHE A 166 -13.48 -7.41 -5.54
CA PHE A 166 -13.83 -6.46 -4.46
C PHE A 166 -15.32 -6.47 -4.09
N GLY A 167 -16.09 -7.42 -4.62
CA GLY A 167 -17.52 -7.55 -4.34
C GLY A 167 -18.32 -6.32 -4.81
N GLU A 168 -19.03 -5.65 -3.90
CA GLU A 168 -19.82 -4.46 -4.22
C GLU A 168 -19.00 -3.17 -4.36
N GLU A 169 -17.71 -3.18 -3.95
CA GLU A 169 -16.86 -1.99 -3.98
C GLU A 169 -16.23 -1.78 -5.37
N LEU A 170 -16.56 -0.66 -6.01
CA LEU A 170 -16.05 -0.30 -7.35
C LEU A 170 -14.64 0.32 -7.28
N ILE A 171 -13.68 -0.40 -6.71
CA ILE A 171 -12.30 0.08 -6.49
C ILE A 171 -11.24 -0.65 -7.32
N ALA A 172 -11.65 -1.63 -8.14
CA ALA A 172 -10.74 -2.47 -8.92
C ALA A 172 -9.81 -1.66 -9.84
N GLY A 173 -10.35 -0.68 -10.57
CA GLY A 173 -9.55 0.22 -11.41
C GLY A 173 -8.52 1.02 -10.60
N GLY A 174 -8.92 1.55 -9.45
CA GLY A 174 -8.02 2.26 -8.53
C GLY A 174 -6.93 1.36 -7.92
N TYR A 175 -7.23 0.09 -7.67
CA TYR A 175 -6.26 -0.91 -7.26
C TYR A 175 -5.22 -1.15 -8.37
N LEU A 176 -5.68 -1.41 -9.59
CA LEU A 176 -4.81 -1.65 -10.73
C LEU A 176 -3.93 -0.44 -11.07
N GLN A 177 -4.46 0.79 -11.00
CA GLN A 177 -3.65 2.00 -11.19
C GLN A 177 -2.47 2.10 -10.22
N ARG A 178 -2.62 1.63 -8.98
CA ARG A 178 -1.57 1.68 -7.96
C ARG A 178 -0.55 0.58 -8.11
N PHE A 179 -0.97 -0.65 -8.42
CA PHE A 179 -0.10 -1.83 -8.37
C PHE A 179 0.43 -2.29 -9.72
N SER A 180 -0.27 -2.02 -10.84
CA SER A 180 0.20 -2.43 -12.18
C SER A 180 1.47 -1.71 -12.63
N ILE A 181 1.75 -0.52 -12.11
CA ILE A 181 2.99 0.21 -12.41
C ILE A 181 4.24 -0.60 -12.00
N PHE A 182 4.15 -1.38 -10.93
CA PHE A 182 5.24 -2.25 -10.50
C PHE A 182 5.48 -3.41 -11.48
N THR A 183 4.44 -3.85 -12.18
CA THR A 183 4.55 -4.84 -13.28
C THR A 183 5.33 -4.25 -14.45
N PHE A 184 5.04 -3.02 -14.84
CA PHE A 184 5.78 -2.32 -15.89
C PHE A 184 7.24 -2.09 -15.49
N LEU A 185 7.48 -1.65 -14.25
CA LEU A 185 8.83 -1.36 -13.75
C LEU A 185 9.66 -2.62 -13.48
N LEU A 186 9.05 -3.80 -13.39
CA LEU A 186 9.75 -5.05 -13.13
C LEU A 186 10.83 -5.33 -14.19
N PHE A 187 10.53 -5.08 -15.47
CA PHE A 187 11.48 -5.31 -16.56
C PHE A 187 12.70 -4.39 -16.47
N PRO A 188 12.59 -3.04 -16.48
CA PRO A 188 13.74 -2.16 -16.49
C PRO A 188 14.63 -2.31 -15.25
N PHE A 189 14.03 -2.58 -14.08
CA PHE A 189 14.82 -2.69 -12.85
C PHE A 189 15.51 -4.04 -12.65
N PHE A 190 14.86 -5.14 -13.05
CA PHE A 190 15.32 -6.47 -12.65
C PHE A 190 15.65 -7.41 -13.80
N PHE A 191 15.10 -7.20 -14.99
CA PHE A 191 15.28 -8.07 -16.13
C PHE A 191 16.12 -7.48 -17.27
N LEU A 192 16.37 -6.17 -17.27
CA LEU A 192 17.17 -5.53 -18.32
C LEU A 192 18.57 -6.13 -18.47
N LYS A 193 19.19 -6.46 -17.31
CA LYS A 193 20.54 -7.07 -17.29
C LYS A 193 20.58 -8.48 -17.90
N SER A 194 19.48 -9.21 -17.92
CA SER A 194 19.43 -10.58 -18.42
C SER A 194 19.35 -10.67 -19.94
N LYS A 195 19.13 -9.53 -20.65
CA LYS A 195 18.88 -9.46 -22.10
C LYS A 195 17.81 -10.45 -22.60
N ASN A 196 16.94 -10.91 -21.70
CA ASN A 196 15.96 -11.92 -22.02
C ASN A 196 14.73 -11.27 -22.68
N LYS A 197 14.64 -11.36 -24.01
CA LYS A 197 13.52 -10.84 -24.80
C LYS A 197 12.16 -11.39 -24.34
N LEU A 198 12.14 -12.63 -23.85
CA LEU A 198 10.92 -13.28 -23.35
C LEU A 198 10.38 -12.57 -22.09
N SER A 199 11.25 -12.18 -21.14
CA SER A 199 10.82 -11.47 -19.93
C SER A 199 10.30 -10.06 -20.26
N MET A 200 10.89 -9.39 -21.26
CA MET A 200 10.40 -8.10 -21.76
C MET A 200 8.99 -8.24 -22.35
N CYS A 201 8.81 -9.21 -23.25
CA CYS A 201 7.52 -9.47 -23.86
C CYS A 201 6.45 -9.79 -22.82
N LEU A 202 6.78 -10.66 -21.87
CA LEU A 202 5.87 -11.11 -20.82
C LEU A 202 5.44 -9.95 -19.90
N THR A 203 6.36 -9.12 -19.42
CA THR A 203 6.02 -7.96 -18.56
C THR A 203 5.22 -6.91 -19.32
N SER A 204 5.48 -6.71 -20.61
CA SER A 204 4.70 -5.79 -21.45
C SER A 204 3.27 -6.30 -21.66
N ILE A 205 3.10 -7.61 -21.93
CA ILE A 205 1.78 -8.23 -22.07
C ILE A 205 0.98 -8.11 -20.76
N LEU A 206 1.58 -8.45 -19.62
CA LEU A 206 0.92 -8.35 -18.33
C LEU A 206 0.51 -6.91 -17.99
N PHE A 207 1.32 -5.94 -18.36
CA PHE A 207 0.98 -4.54 -18.19
C PHE A 207 -0.17 -4.09 -19.11
N LEU A 208 -0.18 -4.53 -20.37
CA LEU A 208 -1.29 -4.27 -21.30
C LEU A 208 -2.61 -4.90 -20.83
N ILE A 209 -2.56 -6.10 -20.27
CA ILE A 209 -3.72 -6.75 -19.64
C ILE A 209 -4.25 -5.89 -18.49
N ALA A 210 -3.39 -5.39 -17.63
CA ALA A 210 -3.80 -4.52 -16.53
C ALA A 210 -4.39 -3.20 -17.02
N LEU A 211 -3.82 -2.56 -18.04
CA LEU A 211 -4.36 -1.33 -18.65
C LEU A 211 -5.75 -1.55 -19.26
N SER A 212 -5.94 -2.63 -20.01
CA SER A 212 -7.25 -2.94 -20.60
C SER A 212 -8.29 -3.22 -19.51
N SER A 213 -7.92 -3.88 -18.43
CA SER A 213 -8.81 -4.11 -17.27
C SER A 213 -9.20 -2.82 -16.56
N ILE A 214 -8.30 -1.82 -16.47
CA ILE A 214 -8.63 -0.50 -15.92
C ILE A 214 -9.72 0.17 -16.78
N ILE A 215 -9.60 0.09 -18.11
CA ILE A 215 -10.60 0.69 -19.04
C ILE A 215 -11.95 -0.03 -18.90
N ILE A 216 -11.94 -1.35 -18.75
CA ILE A 216 -13.15 -2.16 -18.63
C ILE A 216 -13.83 -1.93 -17.27
N SER A 217 -13.08 -1.74 -16.21
CA SER A 217 -13.62 -1.52 -14.86
C SER A 217 -14.38 -0.19 -14.69
N GLY A 218 -14.23 0.76 -15.60
CA GLY A 218 -14.99 2.02 -15.64
C GLY A 218 -14.26 3.14 -14.91
#